data_18a80847402b13d533804f3ce9c327f8
#
_entry.id   18a80847402b13d533804f3ce9c327f8
#
_cell.length_a   1.000
_cell.length_b   1.000
_cell.length_c   1.000
_cell.angle_alpha   90.00
_cell.angle_beta   90.00
_cell.angle_gamma   90.00
#
_symmetry.space_group_name_H-M   'P 1'
#
loop_
_entity.id
_entity.type
_entity.pdbx_description
1 polymer ?
#
loop_
_entity_poly.entity_id
_entity_poly.type
_entity_poly.pdbx_seq_one_letter_code
_entity_poly.pdbx_strand_id
1 'polypeptide(L)'
;MKLLFASDLHGSAYYAEKLEDLIRNEAPDKTVLLGDLLYHGPRNDLPREYDPKKVTAILNGLKTQVLAVRGNCDAEVDQMVLEFPILADYAVLPIGERLVYVTHGHIFNTQTPPPLRKGDVLLHGHTHIPAWEPFGRENLYLNPGSVSIPKNDTAHGYMTLENGVFTWKTLSGEPYHEWKMEN
;
A
#
# COMPACT_ATOMS: atom_id res chain seq x y z
N MET A 1 17.42 -4.30 4.37
CA MET A 1 16.45 -3.59 3.50
C MET A 1 15.16 -3.41 4.28
N LYS A 2 14.70 -2.16 4.35
CA LYS A 2 13.43 -1.78 4.99
C LYS A 2 12.47 -1.29 3.90
N LEU A 3 11.25 -1.83 3.85
CA LEU A 3 10.18 -1.40 2.96
C LEU A 3 9.04 -0.80 3.77
N LEU A 4 8.39 0.23 3.22
CA LEU A 4 7.16 0.79 3.74
C LEU A 4 6.04 0.56 2.72
N PHE A 5 4.88 0.08 3.16
CA PHE A 5 3.70 -0.16 2.33
C PHE A 5 2.57 0.75 2.78
N ALA A 6 1.96 1.45 1.83
CA ALA A 6 0.81 2.32 2.06
C ALA A 6 -0.19 2.18 0.91
N SER A 7 -1.48 2.38 1.18
CA SER A 7 -2.57 2.17 0.23
C SER A 7 -3.69 3.17 0.40
N ASP A 8 -4.44 3.38 -0.67
CA ASP A 8 -5.75 4.04 -0.61
C ASP A 8 -5.67 5.46 -0.03
N LEU A 9 -4.84 6.32 -0.68
CA LEU A 9 -4.62 7.71 -0.33
C LEU A 9 -5.76 8.63 -0.83
N HIS A 10 -6.37 8.27 -1.97
CA HIS A 10 -7.57 8.88 -2.53
C HIS A 10 -7.55 10.41 -2.64
N GLY A 11 -6.39 11.00 -2.93
CA GLY A 11 -6.28 12.45 -3.16
C GLY A 11 -6.30 13.31 -1.90
N SER A 12 -6.18 12.73 -0.71
CA SER A 12 -6.10 13.48 0.55
C SER A 12 -4.73 14.12 0.73
N ALA A 13 -4.66 15.44 0.63
CA ALA A 13 -3.44 16.19 0.88
C ALA A 13 -2.99 16.10 2.34
N TYR A 14 -3.95 16.15 3.27
CA TYR A 14 -3.67 16.00 4.71
C TYR A 14 -2.95 14.68 5.03
N TYR A 15 -3.43 13.57 4.48
CA TYR A 15 -2.81 12.27 4.72
C TYR A 15 -1.57 12.04 3.88
N ALA A 16 -1.44 12.68 2.72
CA ALA A 16 -0.21 12.65 1.93
C ALA A 16 0.96 13.32 2.65
N GLU A 17 0.73 14.48 3.29
CA GLU A 17 1.74 15.15 4.12
C GLU A 17 2.17 14.28 5.31
N LYS A 18 1.21 13.66 6.00
CA LYS A 18 1.54 12.72 7.08
C LYS A 18 2.34 11.52 6.60
N LEU A 19 2.00 10.96 5.43
CA LEU A 19 2.75 9.86 4.84
C LEU A 19 4.17 10.29 4.46
N GLU A 20 4.34 11.50 3.92
CA GLU A 20 5.67 12.05 3.61
C GLU A 20 6.53 12.18 4.87
N ASP A 21 5.98 12.71 5.97
CA ASP A 21 6.67 12.80 7.25
C ASP A 21 7.04 11.41 7.81
N LEU A 22 6.14 10.44 7.69
CA LEU A 22 6.41 9.06 8.10
C LEU A 22 7.51 8.41 7.26
N ILE A 23 7.53 8.62 5.94
CA ILE A 23 8.59 8.13 5.07
C ILE A 23 9.94 8.72 5.49
N ARG A 24 9.99 10.00 5.82
CA ARG A 24 11.22 10.64 6.33
C ARG A 24 11.68 10.04 7.66
N ASN A 25 10.75 9.79 8.59
CA ASN A 25 11.06 9.26 9.92
C ASN A 25 11.43 7.78 9.90
N GLU A 26 10.69 6.97 9.14
CA GLU A 26 10.96 5.53 8.99
C GLU A 26 12.22 5.26 8.14
N ALA A 27 12.58 6.20 7.26
CA ALA A 27 13.71 6.10 6.34
C ALA A 27 13.77 4.74 5.61
N PRO A 28 12.70 4.31 4.93
CA PRO A 28 12.71 3.05 4.20
C PRO A 28 13.62 3.13 2.96
N ASP A 29 14.18 1.99 2.55
CA ASP A 29 14.91 1.88 1.27
C ASP A 29 13.98 2.10 0.08
N LYS A 30 12.70 1.69 0.20
CA LYS A 30 11.63 1.93 -0.77
C LYS A 30 10.26 2.04 -0.07
N THR A 31 9.42 2.90 -0.63
CA THR A 31 7.99 2.99 -0.31
C THR A 31 7.19 2.34 -1.43
N VAL A 32 6.34 1.39 -1.10
CA VAL A 32 5.48 0.66 -2.03
C VAL A 32 4.05 1.16 -1.86
N LEU A 33 3.54 1.87 -2.87
CA LEU A 33 2.17 2.37 -2.91
C LEU A 33 1.27 1.36 -3.61
N LEU A 34 0.21 0.94 -2.94
CA LEU A 34 -0.67 -0.12 -3.42
C LEU A 34 -1.84 0.38 -4.27
N GLY A 35 -1.75 1.60 -4.79
CA GLY A 35 -2.76 2.19 -5.67
C GLY A 35 -3.81 3.07 -4.98
N ASP A 36 -4.77 3.55 -5.79
CA ASP A 36 -5.80 4.51 -5.43
C ASP A 36 -5.21 5.81 -4.85
N LEU A 37 -4.37 6.48 -5.70
CA LEU A 37 -3.53 7.58 -5.25
C LEU A 37 -4.24 8.94 -5.27
N LEU A 38 -4.86 9.33 -6.39
CA LEU A 38 -5.33 10.70 -6.62
C LEU A 38 -6.85 10.84 -6.57
N TYR A 39 -7.61 9.89 -7.10
CA TYR A 39 -9.06 9.97 -7.19
C TYR A 39 -9.75 9.32 -5.99
N HIS A 40 -10.73 10.02 -5.40
CA HIS A 40 -11.46 9.51 -4.23
C HIS A 40 -12.34 8.29 -4.54
N GLY A 41 -12.72 8.10 -5.82
CA GLY A 41 -13.67 7.06 -6.24
C GLY A 41 -15.14 7.48 -5.97
N PRO A 42 -16.10 7.09 -6.87
CA PRO A 42 -17.47 7.60 -6.82
C PRO A 42 -18.29 7.03 -5.63
N ARG A 43 -17.77 6.01 -4.95
CA ARG A 43 -18.45 5.32 -3.83
C ARG A 43 -17.98 5.78 -2.45
N ASN A 44 -16.92 6.59 -2.40
CA ASN A 44 -16.37 7.09 -1.15
C ASN A 44 -16.73 8.56 -0.95
N ASP A 45 -16.89 8.99 0.28
CA ASP A 45 -16.91 10.40 0.63
C ASP A 45 -15.55 11.03 0.32
N LEU A 46 -15.54 12.36 0.12
CA LEU A 46 -14.29 13.09 -0.05
C LEU A 46 -13.43 12.95 1.22
N PRO A 47 -12.19 12.51 1.11
CA PRO A 47 -11.31 12.44 2.26
C PRO A 47 -10.91 13.85 2.72
N ARG A 48 -10.39 13.93 3.93
CA ARG A 48 -9.94 15.19 4.52
C ARG A 48 -8.95 15.90 3.60
N GLU A 49 -9.19 17.18 3.34
CA GLU A 49 -8.37 18.04 2.47
C GLU A 49 -8.12 17.37 1.10
N TYR A 50 -9.20 17.03 0.41
CA TYR A 50 -9.10 16.47 -0.94
C TYR A 50 -8.49 17.49 -1.89
N ASP A 51 -7.24 17.28 -2.27
CA ASP A 51 -6.48 18.10 -3.22
C ASP A 51 -5.50 17.21 -4.01
N PRO A 52 -5.95 16.59 -5.11
CA PRO A 52 -5.11 15.73 -5.94
C PRO A 52 -3.87 16.44 -6.49
N LYS A 53 -3.92 17.74 -6.74
CA LYS A 53 -2.75 18.50 -7.24
C LYS A 53 -1.65 18.58 -6.20
N LYS A 54 -2.01 18.84 -4.95
CA LYS A 54 -1.07 18.86 -3.82
C LYS A 54 -0.49 17.47 -3.57
N VAL A 55 -1.33 16.42 -3.62
CA VAL A 55 -0.88 15.03 -3.52
C VAL A 55 0.12 14.69 -4.63
N THR A 56 -0.16 15.09 -5.88
CA THR A 56 0.76 14.90 -7.01
C THR A 56 2.13 15.54 -6.73
N ALA A 57 2.15 16.77 -6.23
CA ALA A 57 3.42 17.46 -5.91
C ALA A 57 4.22 16.73 -4.81
N ILE A 58 3.55 16.27 -3.75
CA ILE A 58 4.17 15.49 -2.67
C ILE A 58 4.75 14.18 -3.21
N LEU A 59 3.95 13.39 -3.92
CA LEU A 59 4.37 12.08 -4.44
C LEU A 59 5.50 12.21 -5.48
N ASN A 60 5.48 13.22 -6.33
CA ASN A 60 6.57 13.50 -7.27
C ASN A 60 7.88 13.88 -6.56
N GLY A 61 7.81 14.53 -5.39
CA GLY A 61 8.96 14.76 -4.52
C GLY A 61 9.61 13.45 -4.01
N LEU A 62 8.85 12.36 -3.96
CA LEU A 62 9.28 11.05 -3.50
C LEU A 62 9.59 10.05 -4.64
N LYS A 63 9.51 10.45 -5.91
CA LYS A 63 9.54 9.57 -7.09
C LYS A 63 10.68 8.57 -7.15
N THR A 64 11.85 8.91 -6.63
CA THR A 64 13.02 8.01 -6.63
C THR A 64 12.96 6.93 -5.57
N GLN A 65 12.09 7.10 -4.57
CA GLN A 65 11.90 6.18 -3.44
C GLN A 65 10.64 5.32 -3.57
N VAL A 66 9.76 5.63 -4.54
CA VAL A 66 8.46 4.99 -4.72
C VAL A 66 8.52 3.86 -5.73
N LEU A 67 7.83 2.77 -5.42
CA LEU A 67 7.31 1.75 -6.32
C LEU A 67 5.79 1.79 -6.19
N ALA A 68 5.04 1.76 -7.28
CA ALA A 68 3.58 1.74 -7.20
C ALA A 68 2.97 0.65 -8.07
N VAL A 69 1.80 0.16 -7.65
CA VAL A 69 0.91 -0.68 -8.45
C VAL A 69 -0.41 0.03 -8.68
N ARG A 70 -1.12 -0.34 -9.75
CA ARG A 70 -2.36 0.31 -10.18
C ARG A 70 -3.53 -0.04 -9.26
N GLY A 71 -4.20 0.99 -8.74
CA GLY A 71 -5.51 0.88 -8.11
C GLY A 71 -6.66 0.94 -9.12
N ASN A 72 -7.88 0.67 -8.66
CA ASN A 72 -9.07 0.76 -9.52
C ASN A 72 -9.48 2.23 -9.80
N CYS A 73 -9.01 3.16 -9.01
CA CYS A 73 -9.23 4.59 -9.23
C CYS A 73 -8.08 5.27 -9.99
N ASP A 74 -6.98 4.56 -10.25
CA ASP A 74 -5.83 5.10 -10.99
C ASP A 74 -6.03 4.93 -12.50
N ALA A 75 -5.84 6.00 -13.25
CA ALA A 75 -6.08 6.06 -14.68
C ALA A 75 -4.84 6.55 -15.45
N GLU A 76 -4.88 6.39 -16.77
CA GLU A 76 -3.83 6.91 -17.66
C GLU A 76 -3.62 8.42 -17.51
N VAL A 77 -4.65 9.18 -17.16
CA VAL A 77 -4.55 10.62 -16.91
C VAL A 77 -3.75 10.92 -15.64
N ASP A 78 -3.80 10.06 -14.64
CA ASP A 78 -2.99 10.21 -13.42
C ASP A 78 -1.51 9.94 -13.71
N GLN A 79 -1.22 8.97 -14.59
CA GLN A 79 0.15 8.73 -15.06
C GLN A 79 0.75 9.92 -15.83
N MET A 80 -0.07 10.79 -16.43
CA MET A 80 0.43 11.99 -17.12
C MET A 80 0.99 13.04 -16.16
N VAL A 81 0.60 13.00 -14.89
CA VAL A 81 1.00 13.98 -13.86
C VAL A 81 1.94 13.41 -12.81
N LEU A 82 1.94 12.08 -12.61
CA LEU A 82 2.86 11.40 -11.70
C LEU A 82 4.14 11.00 -12.44
N GLU A 83 5.29 11.36 -11.88
CA GLU A 83 6.62 11.19 -12.47
C GLU A 83 7.27 9.83 -12.16
N PHE A 84 6.48 8.84 -11.78
CA PHE A 84 6.87 7.44 -11.55
C PHE A 84 5.78 6.51 -12.07
N PRO A 85 6.11 5.26 -12.46
CA PRO A 85 5.10 4.32 -12.99
C PRO A 85 4.04 3.97 -11.96
N ILE A 86 2.75 4.03 -12.37
CA ILE A 86 1.59 3.70 -11.51
C ILE A 86 0.64 2.67 -12.15
N LEU A 87 0.86 2.25 -13.39
CA LEU A 87 -0.10 1.44 -14.15
C LEU A 87 0.23 -0.07 -14.18
N ALA A 88 1.17 -0.52 -13.34
CA ALA A 88 1.46 -1.95 -13.21
C ALA A 88 0.37 -2.64 -12.39
N ASP A 89 -0.29 -3.68 -12.92
CA ASP A 89 -1.33 -4.42 -12.20
C ASP A 89 -0.80 -5.15 -10.97
N TYR A 90 0.50 -5.49 -10.97
CA TYR A 90 1.20 -6.11 -9.84
C TYR A 90 2.70 -5.86 -9.90
N ALA A 91 3.36 -6.09 -8.78
CA ALA A 91 4.81 -6.22 -8.66
C ALA A 91 5.14 -7.47 -7.84
N VAL A 92 6.36 -8.00 -8.01
CA VAL A 92 6.84 -9.16 -7.25
C VAL A 92 8.13 -8.78 -6.55
N LEU A 93 8.14 -8.92 -5.22
CA LEU A 93 9.29 -8.62 -4.38
C LEU A 93 9.89 -9.94 -3.84
N PRO A 94 11.12 -10.31 -4.20
CA PRO A 94 11.79 -11.45 -3.59
C PRO A 94 12.26 -11.08 -2.18
N ILE A 95 11.74 -11.78 -1.17
CA ILE A 95 12.08 -11.57 0.24
C ILE A 95 12.52 -12.93 0.84
N GLY A 96 13.81 -13.10 1.01
CA GLY A 96 14.38 -14.40 1.36
C GLY A 96 14.07 -15.44 0.26
N GLU A 97 13.52 -16.58 0.65
CA GLU A 97 13.11 -17.65 -0.29
C GLU A 97 11.68 -17.51 -0.82
N ARG A 98 10.92 -16.53 -0.32
CA ARG A 98 9.51 -16.31 -0.66
C ARG A 98 9.34 -15.13 -1.61
N LEU A 99 8.27 -15.18 -2.39
CA LEU A 99 7.83 -14.06 -3.21
C LEU A 99 6.66 -13.35 -2.52
N VAL A 100 6.75 -12.03 -2.45
CA VAL A 100 5.64 -11.16 -2.05
C VAL A 100 5.03 -10.57 -3.32
N TYR A 101 3.83 -11.02 -3.67
CA TYR A 101 3.05 -10.44 -4.77
C TYR A 101 2.31 -9.23 -4.24
N VAL A 102 2.67 -8.07 -4.78
CA VAL A 102 2.09 -6.78 -4.44
C VAL A 102 1.10 -6.40 -5.53
N THR A 103 -0.14 -6.14 -5.15
CA THR A 103 -1.21 -5.71 -6.06
C THR A 103 -2.12 -4.72 -5.33
N HIS A 104 -3.09 -4.13 -6.02
CA HIS A 104 -4.08 -3.31 -5.33
C HIS A 104 -5.19 -4.16 -4.69
N GLY A 105 -5.62 -5.25 -5.32
CA GLY A 105 -6.68 -6.14 -4.83
C GLY A 105 -7.95 -6.17 -5.67
N HIS A 106 -8.13 -5.26 -6.63
CA HIS A 106 -9.33 -5.23 -7.49
C HIS A 106 -9.28 -6.25 -8.64
N ILE A 107 -8.09 -6.67 -9.08
CA ILE A 107 -7.89 -7.71 -10.10
C ILE A 107 -7.42 -8.99 -9.42
N PHE A 108 -6.26 -8.94 -8.77
CA PHE A 108 -5.67 -10.07 -8.04
C PHE A 108 -5.91 -9.90 -6.55
N ASN A 109 -6.59 -10.87 -5.93
CA ASN A 109 -6.96 -10.91 -4.52
C ASN A 109 -7.04 -12.36 -4.02
N THR A 110 -7.54 -12.60 -2.82
CA THR A 110 -7.66 -13.97 -2.26
C THR A 110 -8.64 -14.87 -3.00
N GLN A 111 -9.60 -14.31 -3.76
CA GLN A 111 -10.56 -15.09 -4.56
C GLN A 111 -10.03 -15.37 -5.97
N THR A 112 -9.25 -14.44 -6.51
CA THR A 112 -8.58 -14.53 -7.82
C THR A 112 -7.08 -14.30 -7.65
N PRO A 113 -6.36 -15.22 -6.98
CA PRO A 113 -4.95 -14.99 -6.67
C PRO A 113 -4.08 -15.06 -7.93
N PRO A 114 -2.95 -14.34 -7.96
CA PRO A 114 -1.92 -14.58 -8.97
C PRO A 114 -1.32 -15.99 -8.81
N PRO A 115 -0.45 -16.46 -9.70
CA PRO A 115 0.14 -17.82 -9.62
C PRO A 115 1.15 -17.92 -8.46
N LEU A 116 0.65 -18.03 -7.23
CA LEU A 116 1.43 -18.17 -6.00
C LEU A 116 1.94 -19.60 -5.83
N ARG A 117 3.18 -19.75 -5.37
CA ARG A 117 3.68 -20.98 -4.80
C ARG A 117 3.27 -21.08 -3.32
N LYS A 118 3.31 -22.30 -2.78
CA LYS A 118 3.18 -22.54 -1.34
C LYS A 118 4.15 -21.63 -0.55
N GLY A 119 3.63 -20.91 0.43
CA GLY A 119 4.39 -20.01 1.29
C GLY A 119 4.60 -18.59 0.74
N ASP A 120 4.26 -18.32 -0.53
CA ASP A 120 4.29 -16.95 -1.07
C ASP A 120 3.24 -16.08 -0.38
N VAL A 121 3.49 -14.78 -0.35
CA VAL A 121 2.63 -13.77 0.28
C VAL A 121 1.89 -12.97 -0.78
N LEU A 122 0.60 -12.75 -0.59
CA LEU A 122 -0.21 -11.79 -1.33
C LEU A 122 -0.40 -10.54 -0.47
N LEU A 123 0.02 -9.40 -0.99
CA LEU A 123 -0.10 -8.12 -0.30
C LEU A 123 -0.90 -7.16 -1.16
N HIS A 124 -2.05 -6.69 -0.65
CA HIS A 124 -2.88 -5.72 -1.36
C HIS A 124 -3.69 -4.81 -0.43
N GLY A 125 -4.15 -3.65 -0.96
CA GLY A 125 -5.03 -2.68 -0.33
C GLY A 125 -6.51 -2.89 -0.66
N HIS A 126 -7.16 -1.89 -1.26
CA HIS A 126 -8.51 -1.88 -1.84
C HIS A 126 -9.67 -2.04 -0.85
N THR A 127 -9.56 -2.93 0.12
CA THR A 127 -10.63 -3.14 1.12
C THR A 127 -10.68 -2.02 2.15
N HIS A 128 -9.60 -1.27 2.32
CA HIS A 128 -9.36 -0.26 3.36
C HIS A 128 -9.37 -0.83 4.80
N ILE A 129 -9.22 -2.13 4.92
CA ILE A 129 -9.23 -2.85 6.20
C ILE A 129 -7.89 -3.58 6.34
N PRO A 130 -7.13 -3.37 7.42
CA PRO A 130 -5.89 -4.11 7.64
C PRO A 130 -6.17 -5.61 7.81
N ALA A 131 -5.28 -6.44 7.27
CA ALA A 131 -5.43 -7.89 7.34
C ALA A 131 -4.08 -8.61 7.41
N TRP A 132 -4.09 -9.81 8.05
CA TRP A 132 -2.99 -10.77 8.17
C TRP A 132 -3.56 -12.18 8.26
N GLU A 133 -4.06 -12.68 7.15
CA GLU A 133 -4.91 -13.87 7.12
C GLU A 133 -4.28 -15.00 6.29
N PRO A 134 -4.26 -16.24 6.79
CA PRO A 134 -3.91 -17.38 5.95
C PRO A 134 -4.98 -17.59 4.88
N PHE A 135 -4.57 -17.99 3.68
CA PHE A 135 -5.49 -18.35 2.60
C PHE A 135 -4.89 -19.42 1.66
N GLY A 136 -5.74 -20.03 0.86
CA GLY A 136 -5.33 -21.02 -0.12
C GLY A 136 -4.56 -22.20 0.49
N ARG A 137 -3.44 -22.57 -0.14
CA ARG A 137 -2.57 -23.66 0.31
C ARG A 137 -1.33 -23.11 1.02
N GLU A 138 -1.49 -22.71 2.27
CA GLU A 138 -0.38 -22.19 3.11
C GLU A 138 0.21 -20.85 2.60
N ASN A 139 -0.61 -20.03 1.95
CA ASN A 139 -0.26 -18.66 1.60
C ASN A 139 -0.77 -17.69 2.67
N LEU A 140 -0.23 -16.48 2.68
CA LEU A 140 -0.64 -15.42 3.57
C LEU A 140 -1.13 -14.22 2.76
N TYR A 141 -2.26 -13.65 3.19
CA TYR A 141 -2.77 -12.37 2.73
C TYR A 141 -2.45 -11.28 3.74
N LEU A 142 -1.85 -10.19 3.27
CA LEU A 142 -1.51 -9.01 4.06
C LEU A 142 -2.15 -7.77 3.44
N ASN A 143 -2.64 -6.86 4.31
CA ASN A 143 -3.18 -5.57 3.89
C ASN A 143 -2.78 -4.49 4.92
N PRO A 144 -2.19 -3.36 4.51
CA PRO A 144 -1.84 -2.27 5.42
C PRO A 144 -3.06 -1.48 5.92
N GLY A 145 -4.26 -1.69 5.35
CA GLY A 145 -5.40 -0.81 5.51
C GLY A 145 -5.33 0.41 4.59
N SER A 146 -6.03 1.48 4.94
CA SER A 146 -6.02 2.73 4.18
C SER A 146 -5.34 3.85 4.97
N VAL A 147 -4.54 4.66 4.26
CA VAL A 147 -3.93 5.86 4.82
C VAL A 147 -4.99 6.93 5.10
N SER A 148 -5.97 7.11 4.21
CA SER A 148 -6.88 8.27 4.26
C SER A 148 -8.33 7.96 4.63
N ILE A 149 -8.87 6.80 4.24
CA ILE A 149 -10.28 6.43 4.44
C ILE A 149 -10.43 4.98 4.92
N PRO A 150 -9.92 4.65 6.12
CA PRO A 150 -10.06 3.32 6.69
C PRO A 150 -11.53 2.97 6.89
N LYS A 151 -11.86 1.68 6.86
CA LYS A 151 -13.21 1.14 7.07
C LYS A 151 -13.28 0.33 8.35
N ASN A 152 -14.52 0.04 8.80
CA ASN A 152 -14.80 -0.78 9.97
C ASN A 152 -14.09 -0.29 11.25
N ASP A 153 -14.05 1.03 11.45
CA ASP A 153 -13.44 1.67 12.62
C ASP A 153 -11.96 1.30 12.84
N THR A 154 -11.27 0.88 11.75
CA THR A 154 -9.84 0.61 11.82
C THR A 154 -9.04 1.90 11.76
N ALA A 155 -7.78 1.85 12.24
CA ALA A 155 -6.91 3.01 12.24
C ALA A 155 -6.46 3.42 10.82
N HIS A 156 -6.22 4.70 10.62
CA HIS A 156 -5.38 5.17 9.52
C HIS A 156 -3.99 4.57 9.69
N GLY A 157 -3.51 3.81 8.70
CA GLY A 157 -2.33 2.99 8.91
C GLY A 157 -1.47 2.78 7.68
N TYR A 158 -0.32 2.20 7.95
CA TYR A 158 0.66 1.72 6.98
C TYR A 158 1.33 0.47 7.54
N MET A 159 2.20 -0.14 6.75
CA MET A 159 2.94 -1.33 7.17
C MET A 159 4.42 -1.16 6.80
N THR A 160 5.30 -1.72 7.62
CA THR A 160 6.72 -1.85 7.30
C THR A 160 7.13 -3.30 7.20
N LEU A 161 8.17 -3.58 6.39
CA LEU A 161 8.88 -4.85 6.37
C LEU A 161 10.35 -4.58 6.64
N GLU A 162 10.87 -5.15 7.71
CA GLU A 162 12.29 -5.09 8.04
C GLU A 162 12.75 -6.41 8.67
N ASN A 163 13.88 -6.94 8.23
CA ASN A 163 14.46 -8.21 8.74
C ASN A 163 13.46 -9.40 8.74
N GLY A 164 12.57 -9.47 7.72
CA GLY A 164 11.56 -10.51 7.60
C GLY A 164 10.34 -10.33 8.52
N VAL A 165 10.22 -9.19 9.22
CA VAL A 165 9.07 -8.86 10.06
C VAL A 165 8.21 -7.81 9.37
N PHE A 166 6.94 -8.13 9.14
CA PHE A 166 5.92 -7.17 8.76
C PHE A 166 5.30 -6.57 10.01
N THR A 167 5.26 -5.25 10.09
CA THR A 167 4.70 -4.52 11.24
C THR A 167 3.63 -3.55 10.77
N TRP A 168 2.40 -3.69 11.27
CA TRP A 168 1.31 -2.74 11.05
C TRP A 168 1.40 -1.61 12.06
N LYS A 169 1.32 -0.38 11.56
CA LYS A 169 1.47 0.84 12.36
C LYS A 169 0.37 1.84 12.06
N THR A 170 -0.04 2.57 13.08
CA THR A 170 -0.87 3.77 12.91
C THR A 170 -0.07 4.90 12.27
N LEU A 171 -0.75 5.95 11.78
CA LEU A 171 -0.06 7.15 11.28
C LEU A 171 0.66 7.97 12.36
N SER A 172 0.54 7.62 13.66
CA SER A 172 1.41 8.13 14.73
C SER A 172 2.72 7.35 14.87
N GLY A 173 2.90 6.27 14.08
CA GLY A 173 4.07 5.40 14.14
C GLY A 173 3.98 4.28 15.16
N GLU A 174 2.85 4.16 15.88
CA GLU A 174 2.65 3.13 16.91
C GLU A 174 2.36 1.78 16.27
N PRO A 175 3.14 0.72 16.55
CA PRO A 175 2.87 -0.62 16.09
C PRO A 175 1.67 -1.21 16.85
N TYR A 176 0.80 -1.93 16.12
CA TYR A 176 -0.33 -2.63 16.73
C TYR A 176 -0.44 -4.10 16.33
N HIS A 177 0.30 -4.55 15.31
CA HIS A 177 0.41 -5.95 14.93
C HIS A 177 1.76 -6.23 14.28
N GLU A 178 2.28 -7.44 14.47
CA GLU A 178 3.50 -7.93 13.82
C GLU A 178 3.30 -9.35 13.31
N TRP A 179 3.88 -9.63 12.15
CA TRP A 179 3.98 -10.99 11.62
C TRP A 179 5.39 -11.22 11.08
N LYS A 180 6.02 -12.30 11.53
CA LYS A 180 7.37 -12.69 11.13
C LYS A 180 7.31 -13.80 10.10
N MET A 181 7.96 -13.59 8.96
CA MET A 181 8.20 -14.64 7.98
C MET A 181 9.07 -15.72 8.61
N GLU A 182 8.58 -16.96 8.65
CA GLU A 182 9.41 -18.12 8.97
C GLU A 182 10.28 -18.45 7.73
N ASN A 183 11.56 -18.74 7.97
CA ASN A 183 12.51 -19.15 6.93
C ASN A 183 12.21 -20.56 6.43
#